data_aec98915f67edfca848616da0cc504ba
#
_entry.id   aec98915f67edfca848616da0cc504ba
#
_cell.length_a   1.000
_cell.length_b   1.000
_cell.length_c   1.000
_cell.angle_alpha   90.00
_cell.angle_beta   90.00
_cell.angle_gamma   90.00
#
_symmetry.space_group_name_H-M   'P 1'
#
loop_
_entity.id
_entity.type
_entity.pdbx_description
1 polymer ?
#
loop_
_entity_poly.entity_id
_entity_poly.type
_entity_poly.pdbx_seq_one_letter_code
_entity_poly.pdbx_strand_id
1 'polypeptide(L)'
;MVDRSGLPQTHIRNGKVSLMTSQHEHPGASLGDYLAGVESALSGLQSRRVISRIWSGDHTVWKPDPTEITNRLGWLTVTDAMRVQTPAMQALAQEVRDAGIRHVVLLGMGGSSLGPEVLRQTFSSAPGYPELIVLDSTIPRWVQSVTDAIDPAHTLFLVSSKSGSTTEPNMFYDYFRGLVEKAAGKDGAGQHFIAVTDSGTSLEKLAIDQGFRRVFANPPEIGGRYSVLSYFGLVPAARIGLDLSRLIDRADRMREETVSTVTVQENPGAWLGAAMATLALKGRDKLTLATSPAIGSFGLW
;
A
#
# COMPACT_ATOMS: atom_id res chain seq x y z
N MET A 1 8.23 4.67 -45.71
CA MET A 1 9.31 5.18 -44.85
C MET A 1 8.74 6.39 -44.12
N VAL A 2 8.34 6.23 -42.86
CA VAL A 2 7.79 7.30 -42.03
C VAL A 2 8.85 7.57 -40.97
N ASP A 3 9.32 8.81 -40.93
CA ASP A 3 10.33 9.31 -40.02
C ASP A 3 9.76 9.41 -38.59
N ARG A 4 10.50 8.82 -37.62
CA ARG A 4 10.16 8.78 -36.19
C ARG A 4 11.01 9.81 -35.41
N SER A 5 10.78 11.10 -35.62
CA SER A 5 11.41 12.14 -34.79
C SER A 5 10.49 13.34 -34.54
N GLY A 6 9.43 13.08 -33.77
CA GLY A 6 8.46 14.08 -33.32
C GLY A 6 8.62 14.44 -31.85
N LEU A 7 9.83 14.82 -31.38
CA LEU A 7 10.02 15.50 -30.10
C LEU A 7 10.14 16.99 -30.32
N PRO A 8 9.47 17.89 -29.58
CA PRO A 8 9.59 19.31 -29.73
C PRO A 8 11.00 19.79 -29.36
N GLN A 9 11.68 20.43 -30.31
CA GLN A 9 12.98 21.05 -30.09
C GLN A 9 12.79 22.36 -29.31
N THR A 10 13.43 22.45 -28.15
CA THR A 10 13.57 23.68 -27.38
C THR A 10 14.53 24.65 -28.09
N HIS A 11 13.99 25.70 -28.67
CA HIS A 11 14.79 26.83 -29.17
C HIS A 11 15.10 27.80 -28.03
N ILE A 12 16.34 27.79 -27.55
CA ILE A 12 16.89 28.86 -26.70
C ILE A 12 17.20 30.05 -27.58
N ARG A 13 16.46 31.14 -27.45
CA ARG A 13 16.83 32.46 -27.97
C ARG A 13 16.90 33.49 -26.84
N ASN A 14 18.10 33.98 -26.63
CA ASN A 14 18.49 35.22 -25.96
C ASN A 14 17.83 35.60 -24.61
N GLY A 15 18.59 35.38 -23.56
CA GLY A 15 18.65 35.99 -22.25
C GLY A 15 17.82 37.26 -21.94
N LYS A 16 16.50 37.13 -21.83
CA LYS A 16 15.65 38.00 -21.01
C LYS A 16 14.64 37.13 -20.34
N VAL A 17 14.80 36.97 -19.03
CA VAL A 17 13.74 36.41 -18.15
C VAL A 17 12.60 37.43 -18.18
N SER A 18 11.63 37.19 -19.04
CA SER A 18 10.34 37.84 -18.94
C SER A 18 9.63 37.16 -17.76
N LEU A 19 9.40 37.90 -16.69
CA LEU A 19 8.44 37.57 -15.65
C LEU A 19 7.03 37.57 -16.28
N MET A 20 6.72 36.57 -17.08
CA MET A 20 5.35 36.22 -17.35
C MET A 20 4.82 35.55 -16.06
N THR A 21 3.75 36.07 -15.55
CA THR A 21 2.88 35.43 -14.59
C THR A 21 2.53 34.05 -15.17
N SER A 22 3.35 33.04 -14.85
CA SER A 22 3.12 31.67 -15.27
C SER A 22 1.90 31.18 -14.51
N GLN A 23 0.79 31.04 -15.20
CA GLN A 23 -0.25 30.11 -14.78
C GLN A 23 0.45 28.78 -14.55
N HIS A 24 0.51 28.31 -13.31
CA HIS A 24 1.20 27.09 -12.96
C HIS A 24 0.31 25.89 -13.35
N GLU A 25 0.23 25.62 -14.65
CA GLU A 25 -0.23 24.31 -15.08
C GLU A 25 0.83 23.27 -14.67
N HIS A 26 0.41 22.33 -13.85
CA HIS A 26 1.26 21.18 -13.52
C HIS A 26 1.61 20.44 -14.82
N PRO A 27 2.89 20.06 -15.08
CA PRO A 27 3.27 19.39 -16.30
C PRO A 27 2.36 18.21 -16.63
N GLY A 28 1.75 18.21 -17.81
CA GLY A 28 0.82 17.18 -18.27
C GLY A 28 -0.65 17.37 -17.85
N ALA A 29 -1.00 18.45 -17.15
CA ALA A 29 -2.40 18.76 -16.86
C ALA A 29 -3.02 19.65 -17.94
N SER A 30 -4.29 19.43 -18.24
CA SER A 30 -5.11 20.27 -19.11
C SER A 30 -6.47 20.46 -18.45
N LEU A 31 -6.63 21.58 -17.73
CA LEU A 31 -7.80 21.87 -16.90
C LEU A 31 -8.78 22.85 -17.55
N GLY A 32 -8.34 23.59 -18.60
CA GLY A 32 -9.17 24.58 -19.27
C GLY A 32 -9.78 25.57 -18.27
N ASP A 33 -11.10 25.80 -18.34
CA ASP A 33 -11.84 26.75 -17.50
C ASP A 33 -11.82 26.41 -15.99
N TYR A 34 -11.36 25.22 -15.61
CA TYR A 34 -11.26 24.84 -14.21
C TYR A 34 -9.97 25.29 -13.52
N LEU A 35 -8.95 25.70 -14.29
CA LEU A 35 -7.63 26.08 -13.76
C LEU A 35 -7.74 27.15 -12.67
N ALA A 36 -8.48 28.24 -12.90
CA ALA A 36 -8.67 29.31 -11.93
C ALA A 36 -9.30 28.82 -10.60
N GLY A 37 -10.19 27.82 -10.68
CA GLY A 37 -10.77 27.17 -9.50
C GLY A 37 -9.75 26.37 -8.71
N VAL A 38 -8.85 25.67 -9.39
CA VAL A 38 -7.76 24.90 -8.76
C VAL A 38 -6.75 25.83 -8.08
N GLU A 39 -6.34 26.93 -8.75
CA GLU A 39 -5.45 27.95 -8.17
C GLU A 39 -6.07 28.60 -6.93
N SER A 40 -7.37 28.89 -6.96
CA SER A 40 -8.10 29.39 -5.79
C SER A 40 -8.12 28.36 -4.65
N ALA A 41 -8.32 27.08 -4.95
CA ALA A 41 -8.28 26.01 -3.96
C ALA A 41 -6.88 25.88 -3.32
N LEU A 42 -5.81 25.90 -4.12
CA LEU A 42 -4.42 25.87 -3.64
C LEU A 42 -4.10 27.08 -2.75
N SER A 43 -4.53 28.29 -3.13
CA SER A 43 -4.40 29.49 -2.31
C SER A 43 -5.14 29.36 -0.98
N GLY A 44 -6.31 28.71 -0.98
CA GLY A 44 -7.08 28.39 0.22
C GLY A 44 -6.38 27.35 1.11
N LEU A 45 -5.72 26.34 0.54
CA LEU A 45 -4.90 25.37 1.29
C LEU A 45 -3.71 26.05 1.96
N GLN A 46 -3.04 26.97 1.25
CA GLN A 46 -1.89 27.71 1.74
C GLN A 46 -2.28 28.65 2.89
N SER A 47 -3.31 29.49 2.72
CA SER A 47 -3.75 30.45 3.74
C SER A 47 -4.18 29.79 5.04
N ARG A 48 -4.77 28.59 4.97
CA ARG A 48 -5.15 27.78 6.13
C ARG A 48 -4.05 26.86 6.63
N ARG A 49 -2.86 26.89 6.05
CA ARG A 49 -1.69 26.04 6.38
C ARG A 49 -2.04 24.54 6.37
N VAL A 50 -2.86 24.09 5.44
CA VAL A 50 -3.43 22.74 5.47
C VAL A 50 -2.35 21.67 5.47
N ILE A 51 -1.32 21.79 4.61
CA ILE A 51 -0.26 20.78 4.50
C ILE A 51 0.52 20.64 5.81
N SER A 52 0.98 21.75 6.40
CA SER A 52 1.72 21.69 7.69
C SER A 52 0.86 21.13 8.83
N ARG A 53 -0.45 21.42 8.82
CA ARG A 53 -1.40 20.87 9.81
C ARG A 53 -1.62 19.38 9.63
N ILE A 54 -1.68 18.88 8.39
CA ILE A 54 -1.73 17.43 8.10
C ILE A 54 -0.48 16.75 8.68
N TRP A 55 0.70 17.27 8.37
CA TRP A 55 1.96 16.70 8.85
C TRP A 55 2.17 16.80 10.37
N SER A 56 1.53 17.75 11.03
CA SER A 56 1.50 17.84 12.50
C SER A 56 0.42 16.97 13.17
N GLY A 57 -0.37 16.21 12.38
CA GLY A 57 -1.43 15.34 12.90
C GLY A 57 -2.69 16.09 13.36
N ASP A 58 -2.89 17.33 12.90
CA ASP A 58 -4.07 18.13 13.26
C ASP A 58 -5.32 17.58 12.55
N HIS A 59 -6.11 16.82 13.29
CA HIS A 59 -7.34 16.22 12.79
C HIS A 59 -8.40 17.25 12.34
N THR A 60 -8.34 18.47 12.85
CA THR A 60 -9.31 19.52 12.52
C THR A 60 -9.23 20.03 11.09
N VAL A 61 -8.21 19.58 10.33
CA VAL A 61 -8.15 19.74 8.87
C VAL A 61 -9.33 19.06 8.19
N TRP A 62 -9.79 17.92 8.72
CA TRP A 62 -10.89 17.13 8.15
C TRP A 62 -12.24 17.38 8.84
N LYS A 63 -12.26 17.28 10.18
CA LYS A 63 -13.47 17.53 10.99
C LYS A 63 -13.06 17.83 12.46
N PRO A 64 -13.96 18.48 13.24
CA PRO A 64 -13.69 18.76 14.65
C PRO A 64 -13.56 17.52 15.52
N ASP A 65 -14.30 16.44 15.21
CA ASP A 65 -14.24 15.18 15.95
C ASP A 65 -12.99 14.39 15.53
N PRO A 66 -12.08 14.01 16.48
CA PRO A 66 -10.85 13.28 16.21
C PRO A 66 -11.07 11.81 15.85
N THR A 67 -12.26 11.26 16.09
CA THR A 67 -12.58 9.83 15.92
C THR A 67 -12.30 9.38 14.49
N GLU A 68 -11.59 8.25 14.35
CA GLU A 68 -11.18 7.64 13.08
C GLU A 68 -10.26 8.53 12.23
N ILE A 69 -9.59 9.55 12.84
CA ILE A 69 -8.59 10.38 12.17
C ILE A 69 -7.26 10.32 12.93
N THR A 70 -7.21 10.75 14.19
CA THR A 70 -5.94 10.84 14.95
C THR A 70 -5.21 9.51 15.07
N ASN A 71 -5.95 8.43 15.15
CA ASN A 71 -5.43 7.07 15.22
C ASN A 71 -5.28 6.41 13.83
N ARG A 72 -5.22 7.21 12.74
CA ARG A 72 -5.11 6.70 11.36
C ARG A 72 -4.01 7.38 10.54
N LEU A 73 -3.27 8.33 11.10
CA LEU A 73 -2.30 9.16 10.38
C LEU A 73 -0.86 8.62 10.37
N GLY A 74 -0.59 7.50 11.02
CA GLY A 74 0.74 6.89 11.08
C GLY A 74 1.35 6.53 9.71
N TRP A 75 0.53 6.46 8.66
CA TRP A 75 1.01 6.26 7.29
C TRP A 75 1.89 7.39 6.77
N LEU A 76 1.78 8.61 7.31
CA LEU A 76 2.60 9.76 6.91
C LEU A 76 4.10 9.52 7.14
N THR A 77 4.45 8.77 8.18
CA THR A 77 5.84 8.51 8.60
C THR A 77 6.19 7.02 8.62
N VAL A 78 5.33 6.16 8.11
CA VAL A 78 5.48 4.70 8.17
C VAL A 78 6.80 4.21 7.56
N THR A 79 7.31 4.90 6.54
CA THR A 79 8.56 4.53 5.88
C THR A 79 9.77 4.58 6.81
N ASP A 80 9.80 5.50 7.79
CA ASP A 80 10.88 5.60 8.79
C ASP A 80 10.96 4.33 9.64
N ALA A 81 9.82 3.89 10.18
CA ALA A 81 9.73 2.69 10.99
C ALA A 81 10.02 1.42 10.17
N MET A 82 9.45 1.32 8.97
CA MET A 82 9.58 0.13 8.14
C MET A 82 10.97 -0.02 7.52
N ARG A 83 11.66 1.07 7.26
CA ARG A 83 13.07 1.03 6.80
C ARG A 83 13.95 0.27 7.78
N VAL A 84 13.77 0.49 9.08
CA VAL A 84 14.52 -0.23 10.13
C VAL A 84 14.18 -1.72 10.15
N GLN A 85 12.93 -2.07 9.80
CA GLN A 85 12.43 -3.46 9.83
C GLN A 85 12.70 -4.25 8.54
N THR A 86 13.08 -3.56 7.46
CA THR A 86 13.31 -4.18 6.14
C THR A 86 14.30 -5.36 6.19
N PRO A 87 15.47 -5.28 6.86
CA PRO A 87 16.39 -6.40 6.92
C PRO A 87 15.79 -7.65 7.56
N ALA A 88 15.01 -7.50 8.63
CA ALA A 88 14.37 -8.62 9.31
C ALA A 88 13.28 -9.29 8.43
N MET A 89 12.52 -8.50 7.67
CA MET A 89 11.53 -9.03 6.73
C MET A 89 12.20 -9.78 5.57
N GLN A 90 13.32 -9.26 5.05
CA GLN A 90 14.09 -9.91 3.99
C GLN A 90 14.78 -11.17 4.46
N ALA A 91 15.36 -11.17 5.66
CA ALA A 91 15.98 -12.37 6.26
C ALA A 91 14.96 -13.50 6.42
N LEU A 92 13.76 -13.19 6.94
CA LEU A 92 12.68 -14.18 7.05
C LEU A 92 12.18 -14.65 5.67
N ALA A 93 12.19 -13.80 4.64
CA ALA A 93 11.84 -14.23 3.28
C ALA A 93 12.85 -15.23 2.73
N GLN A 94 14.13 -15.00 3.00
CA GLN A 94 15.20 -15.94 2.66
C GLN A 94 15.04 -17.26 3.41
N GLU A 95 14.79 -17.22 4.72
CA GLU A 95 14.55 -18.40 5.56
C GLU A 95 13.38 -19.25 5.01
N VAL A 96 12.27 -18.60 4.64
CA VAL A 96 11.11 -19.27 4.06
C VAL A 96 11.43 -19.94 2.72
N ARG A 97 12.21 -19.27 1.87
CA ARG A 97 12.70 -19.84 0.61
C ARG A 97 13.58 -21.06 0.83
N ASP A 98 14.53 -20.96 1.75
CA ASP A 98 15.48 -22.02 2.03
C ASP A 98 14.83 -23.25 2.71
N ALA A 99 13.68 -23.02 3.38
CA ALA A 99 12.82 -24.07 3.92
C ALA A 99 12.00 -24.82 2.85
N GLY A 100 12.14 -24.50 1.57
CA GLY A 100 11.47 -25.18 0.47
C GLY A 100 9.96 -24.85 0.36
N ILE A 101 9.53 -23.74 0.93
CA ILE A 101 8.14 -23.27 0.79
C ILE A 101 7.91 -22.84 -0.67
N ARG A 102 6.86 -23.38 -1.27
CA ARG A 102 6.49 -23.15 -2.68
C ARG A 102 5.38 -22.12 -2.84
N HIS A 103 4.47 -22.06 -1.88
CA HIS A 103 3.34 -21.13 -1.90
C HIS A 103 3.28 -20.32 -0.61
N VAL A 104 2.90 -19.06 -0.75
CA VAL A 104 2.49 -18.20 0.36
C VAL A 104 1.04 -17.83 0.13
N VAL A 105 0.15 -18.17 1.05
CA VAL A 105 -1.28 -17.83 0.97
C VAL A 105 -1.56 -16.73 1.97
N LEU A 106 -1.96 -15.57 1.48
CA LEU A 106 -2.40 -14.46 2.32
C LEU A 106 -3.90 -14.61 2.61
N LEU A 107 -4.24 -14.70 3.87
CA LEU A 107 -5.59 -14.81 4.41
C LEU A 107 -5.99 -13.43 4.97
N GLY A 108 -6.67 -12.61 4.19
CA GLY A 108 -6.94 -11.22 4.57
C GLY A 108 -8.10 -10.62 3.81
N MET A 109 -8.66 -9.53 4.34
CA MET A 109 -9.79 -8.82 3.74
C MET A 109 -9.48 -7.33 3.60
N GLY A 110 -10.01 -6.68 2.55
CA GLY A 110 -9.94 -5.25 2.33
C GLY A 110 -8.51 -4.70 2.38
N GLY A 111 -8.19 -3.76 3.27
CA GLY A 111 -6.85 -3.17 3.40
C GLY A 111 -5.74 -4.18 3.70
N SER A 112 -6.07 -5.34 4.27
CA SER A 112 -5.09 -6.40 4.53
C SER A 112 -4.78 -7.27 3.30
N SER A 113 -5.53 -7.16 2.21
CA SER A 113 -5.37 -7.94 0.98
C SER A 113 -5.12 -7.10 -0.27
N LEU A 114 -5.76 -5.94 -0.41
CA LEU A 114 -5.72 -5.14 -1.64
C LEU A 114 -4.31 -4.64 -2.00
N GLY A 115 -3.57 -4.08 -1.05
CA GLY A 115 -2.19 -3.64 -1.27
C GLY A 115 -1.28 -4.80 -1.69
N PRO A 116 -1.26 -5.93 -0.96
CA PRO A 116 -0.59 -7.16 -1.36
C PRO A 116 -0.95 -7.66 -2.75
N GLU A 117 -2.24 -7.64 -3.13
CA GLU A 117 -2.70 -8.07 -4.44
C GLU A 117 -2.16 -7.17 -5.56
N VAL A 118 -2.19 -5.86 -5.36
CA VAL A 118 -1.60 -4.91 -6.32
C VAL A 118 -0.09 -5.14 -6.48
N LEU A 119 0.63 -5.35 -5.38
CA LEU A 119 2.08 -5.65 -5.42
C LEU A 119 2.35 -6.96 -6.14
N ARG A 120 1.58 -8.02 -5.84
CA ARG A 120 1.68 -9.33 -6.48
C ARG A 120 1.47 -9.25 -7.99
N GLN A 121 0.43 -8.55 -8.44
CA GLN A 121 0.13 -8.41 -9.87
C GLN A 121 1.12 -7.50 -10.60
N THR A 122 1.67 -6.50 -9.93
CA THR A 122 2.61 -5.55 -10.52
C THR A 122 4.01 -6.15 -10.67
N PHE A 123 4.49 -6.85 -9.66
CA PHE A 123 5.90 -7.29 -9.60
C PHE A 123 6.08 -8.79 -9.82
N SER A 124 5.02 -9.60 -9.60
CA SER A 124 5.10 -11.06 -9.60
C SER A 124 6.15 -11.61 -8.61
N SER A 125 6.25 -12.91 -8.47
CA SER A 125 7.32 -13.52 -7.64
C SER A 125 8.64 -13.51 -8.39
N ALA A 126 9.71 -13.09 -7.71
CA ALA A 126 11.06 -13.17 -8.24
C ALA A 126 11.50 -14.65 -8.40
N PRO A 127 12.41 -14.96 -9.33
CA PRO A 127 12.89 -16.33 -9.52
C PRO A 127 13.39 -16.96 -8.21
N GLY A 128 12.90 -18.14 -7.91
CA GLY A 128 13.25 -18.90 -6.70
C GLY A 128 12.50 -18.49 -5.43
N TYR A 129 11.59 -17.51 -5.49
CA TYR A 129 10.69 -17.18 -4.40
C TYR A 129 9.32 -17.86 -4.56
N PRO A 130 8.59 -18.09 -3.45
CA PRO A 130 7.26 -18.68 -3.47
C PRO A 130 6.28 -17.89 -4.32
N GLU A 131 5.27 -18.57 -4.85
CA GLU A 131 4.10 -17.91 -5.43
C GLU A 131 3.22 -17.35 -4.30
N LEU A 132 2.78 -16.10 -4.44
CA LEU A 132 1.82 -15.49 -3.52
C LEU A 132 0.39 -15.65 -4.07
N ILE A 133 -0.47 -16.25 -3.28
CA ILE A 133 -1.90 -16.36 -3.53
C ILE A 133 -2.63 -15.49 -2.51
N VAL A 134 -3.52 -14.61 -2.95
CA VAL A 134 -4.34 -13.78 -2.06
C VAL A 134 -5.73 -14.39 -1.98
N LEU A 135 -6.12 -14.83 -0.77
CA LEU A 135 -7.45 -15.32 -0.46
C LEU A 135 -8.21 -14.27 0.35
N ASP A 136 -9.08 -13.54 -0.34
CA ASP A 136 -9.89 -12.44 0.20
C ASP A 136 -11.40 -12.61 -0.08
N SER A 137 -11.82 -13.84 -0.30
CA SER A 137 -13.22 -14.17 -0.57
C SER A 137 -13.59 -15.50 0.08
N THR A 138 -14.74 -15.52 0.75
CA THR A 138 -15.32 -16.73 1.37
C THR A 138 -16.11 -17.58 0.39
N ILE A 139 -16.10 -17.28 -0.90
CA ILE A 139 -16.78 -18.10 -1.92
C ILE A 139 -16.17 -19.52 -1.88
N PRO A 140 -16.96 -20.57 -1.60
CA PRO A 140 -16.42 -21.93 -1.38
C PRO A 140 -15.58 -22.43 -2.55
N ARG A 141 -15.97 -22.12 -3.78
CA ARG A 141 -15.23 -22.51 -4.99
C ARG A 141 -13.83 -21.85 -5.03
N TRP A 142 -13.70 -20.62 -4.54
CA TRP A 142 -12.41 -19.95 -4.49
C TRP A 142 -11.51 -20.55 -3.42
N VAL A 143 -12.06 -20.80 -2.22
CA VAL A 143 -11.33 -21.49 -1.15
C VAL A 143 -10.87 -22.88 -1.62
N GLN A 144 -11.75 -23.64 -2.31
CA GLN A 144 -11.40 -24.94 -2.86
C GLN A 144 -10.31 -24.84 -3.91
N SER A 145 -10.37 -23.86 -4.83
CA SER A 145 -9.33 -23.71 -5.87
C SER A 145 -7.97 -23.38 -5.28
N VAL A 146 -7.92 -22.60 -4.20
CA VAL A 146 -6.66 -22.34 -3.46
C VAL A 146 -6.18 -23.64 -2.79
N THR A 147 -7.08 -24.41 -2.17
CA THR A 147 -6.74 -25.69 -1.56
C THR A 147 -6.16 -26.69 -2.55
N ASP A 148 -6.74 -26.78 -3.75
CA ASP A 148 -6.30 -27.70 -4.80
C ASP A 148 -4.95 -27.25 -5.43
N ALA A 149 -4.64 -25.97 -5.38
CA ALA A 149 -3.40 -25.40 -5.95
C ALA A 149 -2.17 -25.58 -5.06
N ILE A 150 -2.33 -25.85 -3.76
CA ILE A 150 -1.24 -25.85 -2.79
C ILE A 150 -0.94 -27.24 -2.25
N ASP A 151 0.30 -27.41 -1.78
CA ASP A 151 0.69 -28.50 -0.88
C ASP A 151 0.84 -27.91 0.54
N PRO A 152 -0.07 -28.26 1.50
CA PRO A 152 -0.04 -27.67 2.83
C PRO A 152 1.29 -27.83 3.57
N ALA A 153 2.04 -28.91 3.31
CA ALA A 153 3.36 -29.16 3.92
C ALA A 153 4.44 -28.20 3.39
N HIS A 154 4.24 -27.62 2.20
CA HIS A 154 5.18 -26.67 1.57
C HIS A 154 4.52 -25.29 1.36
N THR A 155 3.57 -24.94 2.20
CA THR A 155 2.85 -23.67 2.14
C THR A 155 3.00 -22.90 3.45
N LEU A 156 3.20 -21.59 3.32
CA LEU A 156 3.18 -20.63 4.42
C LEU A 156 1.90 -19.78 4.32
N PHE A 157 1.20 -19.61 5.42
CA PHE A 157 -0.02 -18.81 5.49
C PHE A 157 0.23 -17.50 6.24
N LEU A 158 -0.12 -16.37 5.62
CA LEU A 158 -0.10 -15.05 6.25
C LEU A 158 -1.51 -14.72 6.73
N VAL A 159 -1.78 -14.86 8.02
CA VAL A 159 -3.05 -14.44 8.63
C VAL A 159 -2.98 -12.94 8.87
N SER A 160 -3.72 -12.18 8.06
CA SER A 160 -3.60 -10.73 7.96
C SER A 160 -4.91 -10.05 8.37
N SER A 161 -4.95 -9.48 9.58
CA SER A 161 -6.12 -8.79 10.12
C SER A 161 -5.71 -7.68 11.07
N LYS A 162 -6.04 -6.41 10.73
CA LYS A 162 -5.68 -5.25 11.57
C LYS A 162 -6.27 -5.37 12.98
N SER A 163 -7.57 -5.64 13.10
CA SER A 163 -8.27 -5.76 14.38
C SER A 163 -8.03 -7.10 15.09
N GLY A 164 -7.50 -8.09 14.36
CA GLY A 164 -7.37 -9.47 14.83
C GLY A 164 -8.70 -10.22 15.01
N SER A 165 -9.84 -9.53 14.83
CA SER A 165 -11.19 -10.06 15.07
C SER A 165 -12.03 -10.23 13.80
N THR A 166 -11.47 -9.96 12.62
CA THR A 166 -12.18 -10.12 11.34
C THR A 166 -12.51 -11.61 11.16
N THR A 167 -13.79 -11.90 10.91
CA THR A 167 -14.30 -13.28 10.88
C THR A 167 -13.65 -14.12 9.77
N GLU A 168 -13.55 -13.57 8.56
CA GLU A 168 -13.10 -14.31 7.38
C GLU A 168 -11.64 -14.81 7.52
N PRO A 169 -10.64 -13.97 7.86
CA PRO A 169 -9.26 -14.46 8.08
C PRO A 169 -9.17 -15.51 9.19
N ASN A 170 -9.98 -15.38 10.25
CA ASN A 170 -9.99 -16.36 11.33
C ASN A 170 -10.58 -17.72 10.87
N MET A 171 -11.67 -17.70 10.09
CA MET A 171 -12.25 -18.91 9.51
C MET A 171 -11.31 -19.56 8.49
N PHE A 172 -10.60 -18.77 7.68
CA PHE A 172 -9.56 -19.30 6.80
C PHE A 172 -8.43 -19.96 7.59
N TYR A 173 -7.97 -19.30 8.66
CA TYR A 173 -6.95 -19.88 9.53
C TYR A 173 -7.40 -21.25 10.06
N ASP A 174 -8.60 -21.35 10.64
CA ASP A 174 -9.11 -22.60 11.19
C ASP A 174 -9.16 -23.71 10.12
N TYR A 175 -9.63 -23.38 8.93
CA TYR A 175 -9.70 -24.30 7.81
C TYR A 175 -8.31 -24.81 7.37
N PHE A 176 -7.39 -23.89 7.08
CA PHE A 176 -6.06 -24.25 6.60
C PHE A 176 -5.19 -24.85 7.71
N ARG A 177 -5.40 -24.46 8.97
CA ARG A 177 -4.74 -25.11 10.11
C ARG A 177 -5.06 -26.60 10.15
N GLY A 178 -6.31 -26.97 9.96
CA GLY A 178 -6.72 -28.39 9.90
C GLY A 178 -6.07 -29.15 8.74
N LEU A 179 -5.81 -28.51 7.60
CA LEU A 179 -5.09 -29.13 6.47
C LEU A 179 -3.60 -29.30 6.77
N VAL A 180 -2.96 -28.30 7.36
CA VAL A 180 -1.54 -28.36 7.75
C VAL A 180 -1.32 -29.43 8.82
N GLU A 181 -2.18 -29.54 9.82
CA GLU A 181 -2.09 -30.57 10.87
C GLU A 181 -2.17 -31.99 10.31
N LYS A 182 -2.97 -32.20 9.26
CA LYS A 182 -3.05 -33.50 8.57
C LYS A 182 -1.79 -33.78 7.74
N ALA A 183 -1.17 -32.76 7.15
CA ALA A 183 -0.04 -32.93 6.25
C ALA A 183 1.33 -32.95 6.97
N ALA A 184 1.52 -32.11 8.00
CA ALA A 184 2.80 -31.88 8.67
C ALA A 184 2.81 -32.28 10.16
N GLY A 185 1.66 -32.71 10.70
CA GLY A 185 1.50 -33.02 12.11
C GLY A 185 1.12 -31.80 12.96
N LYS A 186 0.54 -32.08 14.12
CA LYS A 186 -0.04 -31.06 14.98
C LYS A 186 1.01 -30.15 15.64
N ASP A 187 2.11 -30.75 16.11
CA ASP A 187 3.13 -30.03 16.89
C ASP A 187 3.93 -29.02 16.06
N GLY A 188 4.09 -29.26 14.75
CA GLY A 188 4.80 -28.37 13.83
C GLY A 188 3.90 -27.37 13.09
N ALA A 189 2.59 -27.52 13.18
CA ALA A 189 1.66 -26.80 12.31
C ALA A 189 1.73 -25.27 12.46
N GLY A 190 2.02 -24.74 13.66
CA GLY A 190 2.18 -23.30 13.89
C GLY A 190 3.28 -22.66 13.05
N GLN A 191 4.32 -23.42 12.70
CA GLN A 191 5.44 -22.94 11.89
C GLN A 191 5.08 -22.64 10.43
N HIS A 192 3.90 -23.08 9.99
CA HIS A 192 3.33 -22.74 8.67
C HIS A 192 2.51 -21.45 8.67
N PHE A 193 2.47 -20.72 9.79
CA PHE A 193 1.68 -19.51 9.91
C PHE A 193 2.53 -18.32 10.37
N ILE A 194 2.19 -17.15 9.83
CA ILE A 194 2.68 -15.84 10.26
C ILE A 194 1.44 -14.97 10.49
N ALA A 195 1.43 -14.21 11.58
CA ALA A 195 0.40 -13.20 11.83
C ALA A 195 0.90 -11.81 11.42
N VAL A 196 0.04 -11.03 10.77
CA VAL A 196 0.19 -9.59 10.56
C VAL A 196 -1.05 -8.92 11.15
N THR A 197 -0.88 -8.21 12.25
CA THR A 197 -1.99 -7.64 13.03
C THR A 197 -1.50 -6.44 13.83
N ASP A 198 -2.41 -5.62 14.38
CA ASP A 198 -2.01 -4.58 15.32
C ASP A 198 -1.62 -5.20 16.67
N SER A 199 -0.79 -4.48 17.44
CA SER A 199 -0.42 -4.92 18.79
C SER A 199 -1.63 -5.04 19.71
N GLY A 200 -1.63 -6.04 20.58
CA GLY A 200 -2.66 -6.27 21.60
C GLY A 200 -3.94 -6.92 21.09
N THR A 201 -3.97 -7.41 19.86
CA THR A 201 -5.15 -8.05 19.26
C THR A 201 -5.30 -9.51 19.67
N SER A 202 -6.50 -10.05 19.48
CA SER A 202 -6.76 -11.48 19.67
C SER A 202 -5.95 -12.36 18.73
N LEU A 203 -5.66 -11.90 17.50
CA LEU A 203 -4.81 -12.63 16.56
C LEU A 203 -3.34 -12.68 17.00
N GLU A 204 -2.80 -11.60 17.59
CA GLU A 204 -1.46 -11.63 18.17
C GLU A 204 -1.37 -12.68 19.28
N LYS A 205 -2.35 -12.69 20.19
CA LYS A 205 -2.41 -13.68 21.25
C LYS A 205 -2.54 -15.10 20.70
N LEU A 206 -3.45 -15.34 19.76
CA LEU A 206 -3.63 -16.62 19.08
C LEU A 206 -2.31 -17.11 18.47
N ALA A 207 -1.61 -16.23 17.76
CA ALA A 207 -0.37 -16.57 17.08
C ALA A 207 0.74 -17.00 18.06
N ILE A 208 0.83 -16.36 19.22
CA ILE A 208 1.76 -16.73 20.29
C ILE A 208 1.36 -18.08 20.88
N ASP A 209 0.08 -18.25 21.28
CA ASP A 209 -0.43 -19.44 21.90
C ASP A 209 -0.35 -20.69 20.99
N GLN A 210 -0.46 -20.48 19.65
CA GLN A 210 -0.42 -21.55 18.65
C GLN A 210 0.96 -21.74 18.01
N GLY A 211 1.99 -21.06 18.50
CA GLY A 211 3.36 -21.20 18.05
C GLY A 211 3.60 -20.81 16.58
N PHE A 212 3.00 -19.72 16.12
CA PHE A 212 3.25 -19.20 14.77
C PHE A 212 4.73 -18.92 14.58
N ARG A 213 5.21 -19.09 13.35
CA ARG A 213 6.61 -18.83 12.97
C ARG A 213 7.04 -17.40 13.32
N ARG A 214 6.17 -16.42 13.10
CA ARG A 214 6.42 -15.00 13.39
C ARG A 214 5.12 -14.24 13.60
N VAL A 215 5.20 -13.21 14.42
CA VAL A 215 4.14 -12.18 14.54
C VAL A 215 4.75 -10.84 14.13
N PHE A 216 4.07 -10.15 13.24
CA PHE A 216 4.36 -8.76 12.87
C PHE A 216 3.28 -7.87 13.49
N ALA A 217 3.62 -7.29 14.64
CA ALA A 217 2.77 -6.35 15.34
C ALA A 217 2.84 -4.97 14.66
N ASN A 218 1.79 -4.64 13.91
CA ASN A 218 1.73 -3.41 13.13
C ASN A 218 1.46 -2.21 14.03
N PRO A 219 2.03 -1.02 13.74
CA PRO A 219 1.65 0.22 14.41
C PRO A 219 0.14 0.47 14.29
N PRO A 220 -0.59 0.63 15.42
CA PRO A 220 -2.05 0.68 15.41
C PRO A 220 -2.63 1.97 14.81
N GLU A 221 -1.81 3.03 14.75
CA GLU A 221 -2.19 4.34 14.20
C GLU A 221 -2.21 4.40 12.66
N ILE A 222 -2.05 3.28 11.97
CA ILE A 222 -2.13 3.20 10.50
C ILE A 222 -3.51 2.70 10.09
N GLY A 223 -4.26 3.52 9.34
CA GLY A 223 -5.55 3.12 8.79
C GLY A 223 -5.41 1.99 7.77
N GLY A 224 -6.33 1.01 7.76
CA GLY A 224 -6.23 -0.17 6.89
C GLY A 224 -6.10 0.17 5.40
N ARG A 225 -6.78 1.21 4.91
CA ARG A 225 -6.69 1.68 3.51
C ARG A 225 -5.34 2.31 3.15
N TYR A 226 -4.51 2.67 4.13
CA TYR A 226 -3.21 3.32 3.98
C TYR A 226 -2.05 2.44 4.43
N SER A 227 -2.28 1.13 4.60
CA SER A 227 -1.35 0.20 5.24
C SER A 227 -0.36 -0.49 4.29
N VAL A 228 -0.41 -0.21 2.98
CA VAL A 228 0.44 -0.90 1.98
C VAL A 228 1.94 -0.77 2.25
N LEU A 229 2.39 0.35 2.83
CA LEU A 229 3.79 0.56 3.22
C LEU A 229 4.08 0.19 4.69
N SER A 230 3.15 -0.49 5.38
CA SER A 230 3.37 -1.11 6.68
C SER A 230 3.63 -2.61 6.53
N TYR A 231 3.65 -3.36 7.64
CA TYR A 231 3.76 -4.82 7.58
C TYR A 231 2.69 -5.49 6.73
N PHE A 232 1.49 -4.90 6.60
CA PHE A 232 0.40 -5.47 5.80
C PHE A 232 0.75 -5.61 4.32
N GLY A 233 1.52 -4.70 3.75
CA GLY A 233 1.99 -4.82 2.37
C GLY A 233 3.43 -5.33 2.26
N LEU A 234 4.34 -4.90 3.17
CA LEU A 234 5.76 -5.21 3.05
C LEU A 234 6.09 -6.67 3.39
N VAL A 235 5.38 -7.29 4.34
CA VAL A 235 5.60 -8.71 4.66
C VAL A 235 5.27 -9.61 3.47
N PRO A 236 4.08 -9.54 2.84
CA PRO A 236 3.82 -10.32 1.62
C PRO A 236 4.74 -9.94 0.46
N ALA A 237 5.09 -8.65 0.29
CA ALA A 237 6.03 -8.21 -0.75
C ALA A 237 7.44 -8.84 -0.60
N ALA A 238 7.95 -8.93 0.63
CA ALA A 238 9.21 -9.62 0.89
C ALA A 238 9.13 -11.11 0.47
N ARG A 239 7.97 -11.77 0.66
CA ARG A 239 7.80 -13.20 0.35
C ARG A 239 7.84 -13.50 -1.15
N ILE A 240 7.54 -12.54 -1.99
CA ILE A 240 7.69 -12.66 -3.45
C ILE A 240 9.08 -12.18 -3.94
N GLY A 241 9.99 -11.82 -3.04
CA GLY A 241 11.34 -11.38 -3.38
C GLY A 241 11.44 -9.93 -3.86
N LEU A 242 10.45 -9.09 -3.53
CA LEU A 242 10.51 -7.67 -3.86
C LEU A 242 11.60 -6.97 -3.04
N ASP A 243 12.38 -6.13 -3.69
CA ASP A 243 13.35 -5.25 -3.04
C ASP A 243 12.61 -4.16 -2.22
N LEU A 244 12.46 -4.44 -0.93
CA LEU A 244 11.76 -3.54 -0.01
C LEU A 244 12.49 -2.21 0.19
N SER A 245 13.82 -2.21 0.16
CA SER A 245 14.62 -0.99 0.31
C SER A 245 14.33 -0.05 -0.85
N ARG A 246 14.34 -0.58 -2.07
CA ARG A 246 14.01 0.20 -3.28
C ARG A 246 12.57 0.70 -3.27
N LEU A 247 11.62 -0.11 -2.78
CA LEU A 247 10.21 0.31 -2.66
C LEU A 247 10.07 1.47 -1.67
N ILE A 248 10.69 1.37 -0.49
CA ILE A 248 10.68 2.42 0.53
C ILE A 248 11.39 3.68 0.03
N ASP A 249 12.53 3.56 -0.66
CA ASP A 249 13.24 4.72 -1.25
C ASP A 249 12.37 5.47 -2.26
N ARG A 250 11.55 4.76 -3.04
CA ARG A 250 10.61 5.39 -3.96
C ARG A 250 9.46 6.09 -3.24
N ALA A 251 8.96 5.49 -2.17
CA ALA A 251 7.94 6.09 -1.32
C ALA A 251 8.47 7.36 -0.62
N ASP A 252 9.70 7.32 -0.09
CA ASP A 252 10.32 8.48 0.56
C ASP A 252 10.54 9.65 -0.41
N ARG A 253 10.92 9.40 -1.66
CA ARG A 253 10.98 10.48 -2.66
C ARG A 253 9.65 11.20 -2.82
N MET A 254 8.55 10.46 -2.91
CA MET A 254 7.22 11.08 -2.99
C MET A 254 6.85 11.78 -1.70
N ARG A 255 7.25 11.24 -0.54
CA ARG A 255 7.08 11.88 0.76
C ARG A 255 7.81 13.21 0.82
N GLU A 256 9.07 13.26 0.38
CA GLU A 256 9.89 14.48 0.34
C GLU A 256 9.26 15.59 -0.52
N GLU A 257 8.60 15.21 -1.62
CA GLU A 257 7.87 16.15 -2.48
C GLU A 257 6.54 16.64 -1.87
N THR A 258 6.07 16.02 -0.78
CA THR A 258 4.76 16.33 -0.18
C THR A 258 4.84 16.85 1.26
N VAL A 259 6.03 16.94 1.86
CA VAL A 259 6.21 17.47 3.23
C VAL A 259 5.82 18.94 3.37
N SER A 260 5.67 19.37 4.62
CA SER A 260 5.22 20.72 4.99
C SER A 260 6.13 21.84 4.54
N THR A 261 7.38 21.56 4.18
CA THR A 261 8.35 22.54 3.68
C THR A 261 8.22 22.83 2.18
N VAL A 262 7.52 21.98 1.44
CA VAL A 262 7.22 22.18 0.02
C VAL A 262 6.05 23.16 -0.10
N THR A 263 6.16 24.13 -1.02
CA THR A 263 5.05 25.06 -1.26
C THR A 263 3.81 24.32 -1.74
N VAL A 264 2.62 24.83 -1.43
CA VAL A 264 1.36 24.14 -1.82
C VAL A 264 1.27 23.99 -3.35
N GLN A 265 1.81 24.95 -4.09
CA GLN A 265 1.81 24.97 -5.57
C GLN A 265 2.74 23.90 -6.17
N GLU A 266 3.85 23.60 -5.50
CA GLU A 266 4.82 22.58 -5.92
C GLU A 266 4.51 21.19 -5.37
N ASN A 267 3.61 21.09 -4.40
CA ASN A 267 3.23 19.84 -3.74
C ASN A 267 2.27 19.03 -4.64
N PRO A 268 2.71 17.90 -5.23
CA PRO A 268 1.89 17.15 -6.19
C PRO A 268 0.63 16.56 -5.56
N GLY A 269 0.68 16.20 -4.28
CA GLY A 269 -0.50 15.70 -3.55
C GLY A 269 -1.54 16.79 -3.32
N ALA A 270 -1.11 18.00 -2.94
CA ALA A 270 -1.99 19.15 -2.78
C ALA A 270 -2.60 19.58 -4.12
N TRP A 271 -1.80 19.59 -5.17
CA TRP A 271 -2.24 19.96 -6.51
C TRP A 271 -3.31 18.98 -7.03
N LEU A 272 -3.03 17.67 -6.97
CA LEU A 272 -3.98 16.65 -7.40
C LEU A 272 -5.27 16.70 -6.59
N GLY A 273 -5.18 16.85 -5.27
CA GLY A 273 -6.34 16.98 -4.39
C GLY A 273 -7.19 18.21 -4.72
N ALA A 274 -6.55 19.36 -4.97
CA ALA A 274 -7.24 20.59 -5.36
C ALA A 274 -7.93 20.44 -6.73
N ALA A 275 -7.27 19.80 -7.70
CA ALA A 275 -7.84 19.55 -9.02
C ALA A 275 -9.07 18.62 -8.91
N MET A 276 -8.95 17.48 -8.24
CA MET A 276 -10.04 16.53 -8.06
C MET A 276 -11.22 17.15 -7.32
N ALA A 277 -10.98 17.90 -6.23
CA ALA A 277 -12.04 18.55 -5.46
C ALA A 277 -12.74 19.63 -6.28
N THR A 278 -12.00 20.47 -7.00
CA THR A 278 -12.57 21.52 -7.85
C THR A 278 -13.47 20.94 -8.94
N LEU A 279 -13.02 19.88 -9.60
CA LEU A 279 -13.80 19.20 -10.64
C LEU A 279 -15.06 18.54 -10.06
N ALA A 280 -14.93 17.85 -8.92
CA ALA A 280 -16.06 17.21 -8.24
C ALA A 280 -17.14 18.22 -7.83
N LEU A 281 -16.75 19.37 -7.25
CA LEU A 281 -17.66 20.47 -6.89
C LEU A 281 -18.36 21.10 -8.11
N LYS A 282 -17.82 20.91 -9.31
CA LYS A 282 -18.42 21.32 -10.59
C LYS A 282 -19.18 20.18 -11.29
N GLY A 283 -19.50 19.12 -10.57
CA GLY A 283 -20.27 17.98 -11.10
C GLY A 283 -19.46 16.95 -11.90
N ARG A 284 -18.12 17.07 -11.95
CA ARG A 284 -17.23 16.08 -12.55
C ARG A 284 -16.64 15.18 -11.46
N ASP A 285 -17.47 14.30 -10.93
CA ASP A 285 -17.18 13.46 -9.76
C ASP A 285 -16.74 12.03 -10.10
N LYS A 286 -16.46 11.76 -11.36
CA LYS A 286 -15.97 10.46 -11.83
C LYS A 286 -14.49 10.57 -12.21
N LEU A 287 -13.67 9.69 -11.62
CA LEU A 287 -12.24 9.56 -11.93
C LEU A 287 -12.04 8.33 -12.83
N THR A 288 -11.43 8.54 -13.99
CA THR A 288 -11.00 7.44 -14.87
C THR A 288 -9.48 7.33 -14.79
N LEU A 289 -8.99 6.15 -14.44
CA LEU A 289 -7.56 5.83 -14.41
C LEU A 289 -7.18 5.10 -15.72
N ALA A 290 -6.36 5.73 -16.54
CA ALA A 290 -5.73 5.11 -17.69
C ALA A 290 -4.28 4.77 -17.32
N THR A 291 -4.00 3.49 -17.07
CA THR A 291 -2.69 3.02 -16.64
C THR A 291 -2.02 2.19 -17.70
N SER A 292 -0.68 2.14 -17.70
CA SER A 292 0.04 1.17 -18.52
C SER A 292 -0.25 -0.26 -18.03
N PRO A 293 -0.16 -1.29 -18.90
CA PRO A 293 -0.37 -2.68 -18.48
C PRO A 293 0.51 -3.10 -17.29
N ALA A 294 1.72 -2.54 -17.17
CA ALA A 294 2.65 -2.85 -16.09
C ALA A 294 2.15 -2.47 -14.69
N ILE A 295 1.22 -1.52 -14.58
CA ILE A 295 0.60 -1.07 -13.33
C ILE A 295 -0.93 -1.14 -13.40
N GLY A 296 -1.47 -1.99 -14.27
CA GLY A 296 -2.92 -2.13 -14.49
C GLY A 296 -3.70 -2.49 -13.23
N SER A 297 -3.08 -3.23 -12.31
CA SER A 297 -3.67 -3.62 -11.04
C SER A 297 -3.86 -2.46 -10.05
N PHE A 298 -3.22 -1.29 -10.28
CA PHE A 298 -3.36 -0.14 -9.38
C PHE A 298 -4.82 0.29 -9.18
N GLY A 299 -5.66 0.11 -10.19
CA GLY A 299 -7.09 0.41 -10.10
C GLY A 299 -7.88 -0.46 -9.12
N LEU A 300 -7.32 -1.57 -8.64
CA LEU A 300 -7.95 -2.43 -7.62
C LEU A 300 -7.86 -1.79 -6.24
N TRP A 301 -6.82 -1.02 -6.01
CA TRP A 301 -6.54 -0.36 -4.74
C TRP A 301 -7.23 1.00 -4.66
#